data_2eee8fbde47ecd1151797f0a89846a61
#
_entry.id   2eee8fbde47ecd1151797f0a89846a61
#
_cell.length_a   1.000
_cell.length_b   1.000
_cell.length_c   1.000
_cell.angle_alpha   90.00
_cell.angle_beta   90.00
_cell.angle_gamma   90.00
#
_symmetry.space_group_name_H-M   'P 1'
#
loop_
_entity.id
_entity.type
_entity.pdbx_description
1 polymer ?
#
loop_
_entity_poly.entity_id
_entity_poly.type
_entity_poly.pdbx_seq_one_letter_code
_entity_poly.pdbx_strand_id
1 'polypeptide(L)'
;MEAAFRYRMATRLARRLREAGRPLPLPALGEALGLRGPVERVVRPLLDGRFLLEEGVGLWEWRYPFPLEGEAVVVLDLETTGLAPGLDEVIEVGLLRLEGGRRLPFQSLVRPSRPPSPFVERLTGIPREALEEAPSLEEVLEKAYPLLADATLVIHNAAFDLGFLRPALEGLGYRLENPVVDSLRLARRGLPGLRRYGLDALSEVLELPRRTCHRALEDVERTLAVVHEVYYMLTSGRPRTLWE
;
A
#
# COMPACT_ATOMS: atom_id res chain seq x y z
N MET A 1 2.62 -14.90 -21.77
CA MET A 1 2.51 -13.45 -21.42
C MET A 1 3.25 -13.23 -20.11
N GLU A 2 4.16 -12.25 -20.05
CA GLU A 2 4.88 -11.95 -18.81
C GLU A 2 3.90 -11.45 -17.72
N ALA A 3 4.06 -11.91 -16.47
CA ALA A 3 3.15 -11.60 -15.38
C ALA A 3 2.96 -10.08 -15.17
N ALA A 4 4.06 -9.33 -15.15
CA ALA A 4 4.02 -7.87 -15.00
C ALA A 4 3.21 -7.18 -16.11
N PHE A 5 3.33 -7.63 -17.36
CA PHE A 5 2.56 -7.10 -18.47
C PHE A 5 1.06 -7.39 -18.28
N ARG A 6 0.72 -8.63 -17.88
CA ARG A 6 -0.67 -9.01 -17.62
C ARG A 6 -1.31 -8.11 -16.57
N TYR A 7 -0.64 -7.89 -15.44
CA TYR A 7 -1.17 -7.06 -14.36
C TYR A 7 -1.32 -5.60 -14.76
N ARG A 8 -0.36 -5.02 -15.50
CA ARG A 8 -0.50 -3.65 -16.04
C ARG A 8 -1.72 -3.52 -16.96
N MET A 9 -1.90 -4.46 -17.87
CA MET A 9 -3.06 -4.43 -18.78
C MET A 9 -4.38 -4.61 -18.04
N ALA A 10 -4.43 -5.51 -17.05
CA ALA A 10 -5.60 -5.66 -16.18
C ALA A 10 -5.91 -4.39 -15.38
N THR A 11 -4.89 -3.71 -14.87
CA THR A 11 -5.05 -2.44 -14.14
C THR A 11 -5.57 -1.33 -15.06
N ARG A 12 -5.10 -1.25 -16.31
CA ARG A 12 -5.65 -0.31 -17.30
C ARG A 12 -7.11 -0.60 -17.62
N LEU A 13 -7.44 -1.88 -17.76
CA LEU A 13 -8.82 -2.33 -17.98
C LEU A 13 -9.72 -1.91 -16.81
N ALA A 14 -9.31 -2.18 -15.57
CA ALA A 14 -10.02 -1.78 -14.36
C ALA A 14 -10.22 -0.26 -14.30
N ARG A 15 -9.19 0.52 -14.64
CA ARG A 15 -9.30 1.99 -14.70
C ARG A 15 -10.34 2.44 -15.72
N ARG A 16 -10.39 1.85 -16.91
CA ARG A 16 -11.39 2.18 -17.93
C ARG A 16 -12.81 1.87 -17.49
N LEU A 17 -13.02 0.77 -16.80
CA LEU A 17 -14.34 0.45 -16.23
C LEU A 17 -14.75 1.45 -15.17
N ARG A 18 -13.83 1.89 -14.32
CA ARG A 18 -14.09 2.95 -13.33
C ARG A 18 -14.46 4.27 -13.96
N GLU A 19 -13.69 4.71 -14.97
CA GLU A 19 -13.96 5.93 -15.72
C GLU A 19 -15.34 5.90 -16.41
N ALA A 20 -15.74 4.74 -16.91
CA ALA A 20 -17.04 4.56 -17.56
C ALA A 20 -18.21 4.56 -16.57
N GLY A 21 -18.01 4.18 -15.29
CA GLY A 21 -19.03 4.07 -14.26
C GLY A 21 -20.15 3.07 -14.57
N ARG A 22 -19.97 2.21 -15.56
CA ARG A 22 -20.93 1.20 -16.01
C ARG A 22 -20.22 0.02 -16.66
N PRO A 23 -20.88 -1.14 -16.81
CA PRO A 23 -20.31 -2.25 -17.56
C PRO A 23 -20.03 -1.85 -19.01
N LEU A 24 -18.95 -2.41 -19.55
CA LEU A 24 -18.60 -2.18 -20.95
C LEU A 24 -18.64 -3.51 -21.71
N PRO A 25 -19.35 -3.58 -22.87
CA PRO A 25 -19.28 -4.74 -23.74
C PRO A 25 -17.86 -4.93 -24.28
N LEU A 26 -17.45 -6.18 -24.49
CA LEU A 26 -16.09 -6.52 -24.93
C LEU A 26 -15.62 -5.75 -26.17
N PRO A 27 -16.46 -5.53 -27.22
CA PRO A 27 -16.04 -4.70 -28.36
C PRO A 27 -15.62 -3.28 -27.98
N ALA A 28 -16.38 -2.63 -27.10
CA ALA A 28 -16.06 -1.25 -26.64
C ALA A 28 -14.74 -1.21 -25.85
N LEU A 29 -14.40 -2.28 -25.11
CA LEU A 29 -13.11 -2.41 -24.45
C LEU A 29 -11.95 -2.54 -25.43
N GLY A 30 -12.17 -3.21 -26.58
CA GLY A 30 -11.19 -3.30 -27.65
C GLY A 30 -10.80 -1.91 -28.18
N GLU A 31 -11.76 -1.06 -28.47
CA GLU A 31 -11.51 0.32 -28.89
C GLU A 31 -10.78 1.11 -27.80
N ALA A 32 -11.25 1.05 -26.55
CA ALA A 32 -10.67 1.77 -25.43
C ALA A 32 -9.22 1.36 -25.10
N LEU A 33 -8.84 0.12 -25.38
CA LEU A 33 -7.49 -0.43 -25.18
C LEU A 33 -6.62 -0.39 -26.44
N GLY A 34 -7.15 0.10 -27.58
CA GLY A 34 -6.47 0.12 -28.86
C GLY A 34 -6.17 -1.28 -29.42
N LEU A 35 -6.99 -2.28 -29.07
CA LEU A 35 -6.81 -3.66 -29.50
C LEU A 35 -7.36 -3.86 -30.91
N ARG A 36 -6.57 -4.53 -31.75
CA ARG A 36 -7.00 -4.99 -33.07
C ARG A 36 -7.24 -6.51 -33.05
N GLY A 37 -8.39 -6.97 -33.56
CA GLY A 37 -8.73 -8.39 -33.66
C GLY A 37 -9.72 -8.88 -32.59
N PRO A 38 -9.77 -10.17 -32.28
CA PRO A 38 -10.76 -10.76 -31.38
C PRO A 38 -10.51 -10.34 -29.92
N VAL A 39 -11.16 -9.26 -29.52
CA VAL A 39 -11.02 -8.63 -28.19
C VAL A 39 -11.14 -9.63 -27.04
N GLU A 40 -12.07 -10.56 -27.14
CA GLU A 40 -12.30 -11.58 -26.12
C GLU A 40 -11.08 -12.45 -25.84
N ARG A 41 -10.33 -12.84 -26.88
CA ARG A 41 -9.10 -13.64 -26.73
C ARG A 41 -7.98 -12.89 -26.02
N VAL A 42 -7.99 -11.56 -26.10
CA VAL A 42 -6.99 -10.71 -25.44
C VAL A 42 -7.43 -10.36 -24.01
N VAL A 43 -8.71 -10.05 -23.81
CA VAL A 43 -9.24 -9.61 -22.52
C VAL A 43 -9.40 -10.77 -21.54
N ARG A 44 -9.95 -11.93 -21.93
CA ARG A 44 -10.17 -13.06 -21.01
C ARG A 44 -8.92 -13.47 -20.20
N PRO A 45 -7.71 -13.60 -20.78
CA PRO A 45 -6.52 -13.92 -20.01
C PRO A 45 -6.05 -12.85 -19.03
N LEU A 46 -6.60 -11.62 -19.13
CA LEU A 46 -6.29 -10.51 -18.22
C LEU A 46 -7.17 -10.51 -16.98
N LEU A 47 -8.34 -11.18 -17.03
CA LEU A 47 -9.31 -11.13 -15.95
C LEU A 47 -8.77 -11.82 -14.68
N ASP A 48 -8.89 -11.14 -13.58
CA ASP A 48 -8.60 -11.61 -12.23
C ASP A 48 -9.83 -11.37 -11.32
N GLY A 49 -9.69 -11.54 -10.02
CA GLY A 49 -10.80 -11.42 -9.08
C GLY A 49 -11.49 -10.04 -9.03
N ARG A 50 -10.91 -9.01 -9.66
CA ARG A 50 -11.54 -7.68 -9.76
C ARG A 50 -12.68 -7.62 -10.76
N PHE A 51 -12.83 -8.61 -11.65
CA PHE A 51 -13.71 -8.53 -12.79
C PHE A 51 -14.83 -9.57 -12.76
N LEU A 52 -16.01 -9.16 -13.21
CA LEU A 52 -17.13 -10.04 -13.57
C LEU A 52 -17.48 -9.79 -15.03
N LEU A 53 -17.49 -10.87 -15.83
CA LEU A 53 -18.02 -10.86 -17.18
C LEU A 53 -19.44 -11.42 -17.17
N GLU A 54 -20.42 -10.57 -17.45
CA GLU A 54 -21.83 -10.91 -17.49
C GLU A 54 -22.31 -10.99 -18.94
N GLU A 55 -22.92 -12.11 -19.30
CA GLU A 55 -23.40 -12.34 -20.67
C GLU A 55 -24.50 -11.34 -21.04
N GLY A 56 -24.38 -10.74 -22.22
CA GLY A 56 -25.33 -9.74 -22.72
C GLY A 56 -25.19 -8.33 -22.10
N VAL A 57 -24.41 -8.18 -21.03
CA VAL A 57 -24.19 -6.89 -20.33
C VAL A 57 -22.78 -6.37 -20.57
N GLY A 58 -21.77 -7.18 -20.30
CA GLY A 58 -20.38 -6.80 -20.48
C GLY A 58 -19.51 -7.08 -19.28
N LEU A 59 -18.36 -6.40 -19.22
CA LEU A 59 -17.38 -6.53 -18.16
C LEU A 59 -17.60 -5.47 -17.09
N TRP A 60 -17.58 -5.89 -15.83
CA TRP A 60 -17.65 -5.06 -14.64
C TRP A 60 -16.35 -5.11 -13.85
N GLU A 61 -16.07 -4.06 -13.06
CA GLU A 61 -15.14 -4.12 -11.95
C GLU A 61 -15.90 -4.18 -10.63
N TRP A 62 -15.61 -5.18 -9.79
CA TRP A 62 -16.14 -5.26 -8.45
C TRP A 62 -15.41 -4.32 -7.52
N ARG A 63 -16.16 -3.49 -6.77
CA ARG A 63 -15.64 -2.68 -5.68
C ARG A 63 -16.65 -2.57 -4.56
N TYR A 64 -16.16 -2.64 -3.34
CA TYR A 64 -16.91 -2.38 -2.13
C TYR A 64 -16.04 -1.60 -1.14
N PRO A 65 -16.62 -1.02 -0.05
CA PRO A 65 -15.87 -0.24 0.92
C PRO A 65 -14.65 -1.02 1.47
N PHE A 66 -13.55 -0.32 1.63
CA PHE A 66 -12.35 -0.81 2.31
C PHE A 66 -11.83 0.29 3.24
N PRO A 67 -11.53 0.00 4.51
CA PRO A 67 -11.86 -1.25 5.22
C PRO A 67 -13.38 -1.48 5.27
N LEU A 68 -13.81 -2.69 5.62
CA LEU A 68 -15.21 -3.00 5.81
C LEU A 68 -15.79 -2.17 6.97
N GLU A 69 -17.12 -2.02 7.00
CA GLU A 69 -17.81 -1.34 8.09
C GLU A 69 -17.48 -2.01 9.44
N GLY A 70 -17.10 -1.20 10.42
CA GLY A 70 -16.70 -1.68 11.75
C GLY A 70 -15.23 -2.11 11.87
N GLU A 71 -14.46 -2.06 10.79
CA GLU A 71 -13.01 -2.31 10.82
C GLU A 71 -12.22 -0.99 10.89
N ALA A 72 -11.19 -0.97 11.73
CA ALA A 72 -10.14 0.05 11.71
C ALA A 72 -8.86 -0.54 11.11
N VAL A 73 -8.26 0.17 10.17
CA VAL A 73 -7.00 -0.20 9.54
C VAL A 73 -6.03 0.96 9.68
N VAL A 74 -4.79 0.68 10.07
CA VAL A 74 -3.70 1.67 10.07
C VAL A 74 -2.62 1.18 9.11
N VAL A 75 -2.37 1.95 8.07
CA VAL A 75 -1.21 1.76 7.21
C VAL A 75 -0.06 2.55 7.81
N LEU A 76 1.11 1.92 7.96
CA LEU A 76 2.28 2.52 8.61
C LEU A 76 3.53 2.28 7.79
N ASP A 77 4.44 3.25 7.82
CA ASP A 77 5.77 3.20 7.22
C ASP A 77 6.73 4.07 8.04
N LEU A 78 8.01 3.67 8.10
CA LEU A 78 9.08 4.37 8.79
C LEU A 78 10.23 4.69 7.82
N GLU A 79 10.79 5.91 7.94
CA GLU A 79 12.13 6.18 7.40
C GLU A 79 13.15 6.08 8.52
N THR A 80 14.34 5.56 8.19
CA THR A 80 15.38 5.27 9.18
C THR A 80 16.76 5.69 8.70
N THR A 81 17.73 5.81 9.61
CA THR A 81 19.14 6.11 9.27
C THR A 81 19.84 4.94 8.59
N GLY A 82 19.27 3.73 8.64
CA GLY A 82 19.80 2.52 8.05
C GLY A 82 18.90 1.31 8.27
N LEU A 83 19.41 0.10 8.09
CA LEU A 83 18.59 -1.11 7.99
C LEU A 83 18.59 -1.99 9.26
N ALA A 84 19.36 -1.64 10.28
CA ALA A 84 19.60 -2.51 11.44
C ALA A 84 18.94 -1.94 12.71
N PRO A 85 17.78 -2.48 13.15
CA PRO A 85 17.20 -2.10 14.44
C PRO A 85 18.20 -2.27 15.60
N GLY A 86 18.28 -1.28 16.49
CA GLY A 86 19.24 -1.25 17.59
C GLY A 86 20.60 -0.62 17.26
N LEU A 87 20.93 -0.43 15.98
CA LEU A 87 22.10 0.31 15.50
C LEU A 87 21.70 1.60 14.77
N ASP A 88 20.61 1.50 14.02
CA ASP A 88 20.02 2.61 13.26
C ASP A 88 18.78 3.15 13.98
N GLU A 89 18.35 4.34 13.60
CA GLU A 89 17.31 5.11 14.28
C GLU A 89 16.21 5.52 13.31
N VAL A 90 14.99 5.68 13.81
CA VAL A 90 13.86 6.22 13.06
C VAL A 90 14.08 7.72 12.86
N ILE A 91 13.83 8.21 11.65
CA ILE A 91 13.90 9.65 11.28
C ILE A 91 12.57 10.21 10.76
N GLU A 92 11.62 9.36 10.41
CA GLU A 92 10.26 9.77 10.10
C GLU A 92 9.27 8.65 10.44
N VAL A 93 8.11 9.02 10.98
CA VAL A 93 6.97 8.13 11.20
C VAL A 93 5.82 8.62 10.33
N GLY A 94 5.30 7.76 9.47
CA GLY A 94 4.09 8.00 8.68
C GLY A 94 3.04 6.96 8.98
N LEU A 95 1.81 7.38 9.22
CA LEU A 95 0.68 6.46 9.32
C LEU A 95 -0.61 7.10 8.80
N LEU A 96 -1.53 6.25 8.38
CA LEU A 96 -2.87 6.64 7.97
C LEU A 96 -3.89 5.68 8.60
N ARG A 97 -4.70 6.19 9.52
CA ARG A 97 -5.84 5.42 10.06
C ARG A 97 -7.06 5.59 9.17
N LEU A 98 -7.66 4.47 8.83
CA LEU A 98 -8.91 4.35 8.06
C LEU A 98 -9.96 3.70 8.95
N GLU A 99 -11.07 4.40 9.21
CA GLU A 99 -12.15 3.90 10.05
C GLU A 99 -13.44 4.65 9.75
N GLY A 100 -14.55 3.93 9.57
CA GLY A 100 -15.87 4.53 9.35
C GLY A 100 -15.92 5.53 8.19
N GLY A 101 -15.16 5.28 7.11
CA GLY A 101 -15.03 6.18 5.96
C GLY A 101 -14.15 7.42 6.20
N ARG A 102 -13.57 7.57 7.39
CA ARG A 102 -12.65 8.66 7.73
C ARG A 102 -11.20 8.26 7.40
N ARG A 103 -10.40 9.27 7.08
CA ARG A 103 -8.96 9.18 6.86
C ARG A 103 -8.26 10.10 7.84
N LEU A 104 -7.45 9.56 8.72
CA LEU A 104 -6.72 10.30 9.75
C LEU A 104 -5.21 10.10 9.50
N PRO A 105 -4.57 10.98 8.74
CA PRO A 105 -3.13 10.92 8.51
C PRO A 105 -2.37 11.46 9.73
N PHE A 106 -1.19 10.87 9.97
CA PHE A 106 -0.20 11.37 10.89
C PHE A 106 1.18 11.26 10.25
N GLN A 107 1.98 12.29 10.37
CA GLN A 107 3.36 12.31 9.90
C GLN A 107 4.19 13.17 10.84
N SER A 108 5.36 12.68 11.23
CA SER A 108 6.31 13.43 12.00
C SER A 108 7.74 13.03 11.66
N LEU A 109 8.61 14.02 11.51
CA LEU A 109 10.04 13.80 11.58
C LEU A 109 10.42 13.42 13.01
N VAL A 110 11.55 12.73 13.14
CA VAL A 110 12.12 12.30 14.42
C VAL A 110 13.59 12.68 14.44
N ARG A 111 14.02 13.29 15.54
CA ARG A 111 15.42 13.65 15.76
C ARG A 111 16.25 12.43 16.14
N PRO A 112 17.19 11.99 15.27
CA PRO A 112 18.11 10.91 15.61
C PRO A 112 19.24 11.43 16.52
N SER A 113 19.91 10.52 17.23
CA SER A 113 21.09 10.85 18.04
C SER A 113 22.30 11.24 17.18
N ARG A 114 22.35 10.77 15.95
CA ARG A 114 23.39 11.06 14.94
C ARG A 114 22.76 11.41 13.62
N PRO A 115 23.30 12.37 12.86
CA PRO A 115 22.78 12.73 11.56
C PRO A 115 22.79 11.53 10.60
N PRO A 116 21.79 11.41 9.70
CA PRO A 116 21.78 10.38 8.67
C PRO A 116 22.96 10.54 7.70
N SER A 117 23.31 9.47 7.01
CA SER A 117 24.32 9.53 5.96
C SER A 117 23.83 10.38 4.77
N PRO A 118 24.76 10.97 3.96
CA PRO A 118 24.35 11.67 2.73
C PRO A 118 23.58 10.79 1.74
N PHE A 119 23.72 9.48 1.83
CA PHE A 119 22.93 8.55 1.03
C PHE A 119 21.47 8.55 1.50
N VAL A 120 21.22 8.46 2.80
CA VAL A 120 19.87 8.49 3.38
C VAL A 120 19.19 9.83 3.14
N GLU A 121 19.91 10.95 3.30
CA GLU A 121 19.38 12.29 2.99
C GLU A 121 18.90 12.39 1.52
N ARG A 122 19.67 11.89 0.58
CA ARG A 122 19.24 11.85 -0.84
C ARG A 122 18.10 10.90 -1.10
N LEU A 123 18.06 9.77 -0.40
CA LEU A 123 17.02 8.75 -0.56
C LEU A 123 15.67 9.24 -0.05
N THR A 124 15.66 9.83 1.14
CA THR A 124 14.44 10.30 1.80
C THR A 124 14.05 11.74 1.42
N GLY A 125 15.02 12.51 0.94
CA GLY A 125 14.85 13.95 0.72
C GLY A 125 14.67 14.75 2.01
N ILE A 126 14.98 14.15 3.18
CA ILE A 126 14.88 14.83 4.50
C ILE A 126 16.23 15.49 4.80
N PRO A 127 16.31 16.83 4.84
CA PRO A 127 17.54 17.51 5.15
C PRO A 127 17.87 17.33 6.64
N ARG A 128 19.18 17.21 6.96
CA ARG A 128 19.64 17.02 8.33
C ARG A 128 19.18 18.13 9.28
N GLU A 129 19.14 19.37 8.80
CA GLU A 129 18.73 20.54 9.57
C GLU A 129 17.29 20.40 10.06
N ALA A 130 16.39 19.81 9.27
CA ALA A 130 15.02 19.54 9.67
C ALA A 130 14.93 18.46 10.76
N LEU A 131 15.87 17.53 10.80
CA LEU A 131 15.93 16.50 11.84
C LEU A 131 16.50 17.04 13.17
N GLU A 132 17.39 18.02 13.12
CA GLU A 132 17.96 18.64 14.33
C GLU A 132 16.88 19.35 15.17
N GLU A 133 15.86 19.92 14.50
CA GLU A 133 14.71 20.60 15.14
C GLU A 133 13.51 19.67 15.39
N ALA A 134 13.57 18.43 14.96
CA ALA A 134 12.47 17.47 15.09
C ALA A 134 12.29 17.02 16.57
N PRO A 135 11.07 16.58 16.94
CA PRO A 135 10.82 15.99 18.25
C PRO A 135 11.58 14.68 18.44
N SER A 136 11.70 14.22 19.68
CA SER A 136 12.26 12.90 19.99
C SER A 136 11.32 11.78 19.51
N LEU A 137 11.86 10.56 19.39
CA LEU A 137 11.05 9.38 19.01
C LEU A 137 9.94 9.13 20.03
N GLU A 138 10.23 9.32 21.32
CA GLU A 138 9.28 9.15 22.43
C GLU A 138 8.08 10.10 22.24
N GLU A 139 8.34 11.39 22.03
CA GLU A 139 7.28 12.40 21.82
C GLU A 139 6.41 12.10 20.60
N VAL A 140 7.01 11.57 19.54
CA VAL A 140 6.31 11.18 18.32
C VAL A 140 5.45 9.96 18.57
N LEU A 141 5.99 8.93 19.25
CA LEU A 141 5.27 7.68 19.53
C LEU A 141 4.12 7.88 20.51
N GLU A 142 4.26 8.75 21.51
CA GLU A 142 3.16 9.11 22.43
C GLU A 142 1.95 9.69 21.66
N LYS A 143 2.21 10.48 20.62
CA LYS A 143 1.15 11.05 19.75
C LYS A 143 0.60 10.03 18.74
N ALA A 144 1.45 9.13 18.23
CA ALA A 144 1.08 8.14 17.24
C ALA A 144 0.32 6.95 17.84
N TYR A 145 0.70 6.53 19.07
CA TYR A 145 0.17 5.32 19.69
C TYR A 145 -1.37 5.27 19.80
N PRO A 146 -2.08 6.34 20.18
CA PRO A 146 -3.56 6.32 20.21
C PRO A 146 -4.19 6.03 18.84
N LEU A 147 -3.50 6.37 17.74
CA LEU A 147 -4.00 6.08 16.39
C LEU A 147 -3.85 4.61 16.00
N LEU A 148 -3.03 3.85 16.73
CA LEU A 148 -2.84 2.42 16.51
C LEU A 148 -3.89 1.57 17.22
N ALA A 149 -4.60 2.12 18.22
CA ALA A 149 -5.52 1.37 19.08
C ALA A 149 -6.61 0.64 18.27
N ASP A 150 -6.86 -0.63 18.63
CA ASP A 150 -7.93 -1.48 18.08
C ASP A 150 -7.95 -1.57 16.53
N ALA A 151 -6.82 -1.38 15.87
CA ALA A 151 -6.71 -1.43 14.42
C ALA A 151 -5.86 -2.60 13.93
N THR A 152 -6.15 -3.06 12.72
CA THR A 152 -5.24 -3.90 11.94
C THR A 152 -4.13 -3.04 11.35
N LEU A 153 -2.88 -3.39 11.62
CA LEU A 153 -1.73 -2.72 11.00
C LEU A 153 -1.45 -3.31 9.62
N VAL A 154 -1.27 -2.45 8.65
CA VAL A 154 -0.85 -2.80 7.29
C VAL A 154 0.51 -2.15 7.02
N ILE A 155 1.53 -2.97 6.81
CA ILE A 155 2.92 -2.52 6.66
C ILE A 155 3.56 -3.24 5.47
N HIS A 156 4.36 -2.54 4.69
CA HIS A 156 5.08 -3.16 3.56
C HIS A 156 6.43 -3.71 4.02
N ASN A 157 6.60 -5.04 4.04
CA ASN A 157 7.75 -5.72 4.66
C ASN A 157 7.80 -5.50 6.18
N ALA A 158 6.69 -5.81 6.84
CA ALA A 158 6.39 -5.48 8.23
C ALA A 158 7.49 -5.84 9.26
N ALA A 159 8.31 -6.84 8.99
CA ALA A 159 9.39 -7.23 9.89
C ALA A 159 10.43 -6.12 10.08
N PHE A 160 10.63 -5.27 9.07
CA PHE A 160 11.53 -4.13 9.14
C PHE A 160 11.01 -3.08 10.12
N ASP A 161 9.85 -2.50 9.87
CA ASP A 161 9.28 -1.42 10.68
C ASP A 161 9.00 -1.86 12.10
N LEU A 162 8.47 -3.08 12.28
CA LEU A 162 8.21 -3.63 13.60
C LEU A 162 9.49 -3.88 14.40
N GLY A 163 10.63 -4.10 13.74
CA GLY A 163 11.93 -4.21 14.38
C GLY A 163 12.36 -2.93 15.08
N PHE A 164 11.99 -1.77 14.57
CA PHE A 164 12.21 -0.46 15.19
C PHE A 164 11.10 -0.08 16.16
N LEU A 165 9.85 -0.26 15.73
CA LEU A 165 8.67 0.26 16.43
C LEU A 165 8.41 -0.47 17.76
N ARG A 166 8.48 -1.81 17.78
CA ARG A 166 8.17 -2.60 18.98
C ARG A 166 9.09 -2.28 20.14
N PRO A 167 10.44 -2.33 20.01
CA PRO A 167 11.33 -2.00 21.11
C PRO A 167 11.16 -0.56 21.62
N ALA A 168 10.89 0.39 20.71
CA ALA A 168 10.68 1.78 21.07
C ALA A 168 9.39 1.96 21.89
N LEU A 169 8.28 1.33 21.49
CA LEU A 169 7.03 1.35 22.25
C LEU A 169 7.14 0.62 23.58
N GLU A 170 7.82 -0.53 23.62
CA GLU A 170 8.07 -1.27 24.88
C GLU A 170 8.88 -0.45 25.87
N GLY A 171 9.85 0.34 25.40
CA GLY A 171 10.62 1.28 26.21
C GLY A 171 9.76 2.37 26.88
N LEU A 172 8.63 2.71 26.28
CA LEU A 172 7.62 3.64 26.81
C LEU A 172 6.53 2.95 27.66
N GLY A 173 6.61 1.62 27.82
CA GLY A 173 5.61 0.85 28.54
C GLY A 173 4.37 0.50 27.70
N TYR A 174 4.38 0.76 26.40
CA TYR A 174 3.31 0.40 25.48
C TYR A 174 3.53 -0.98 24.85
N ARG A 175 2.45 -1.66 24.52
CA ARG A 175 2.50 -2.94 23.79
C ARG A 175 1.80 -2.83 22.45
N LEU A 176 2.45 -3.32 21.41
CA LEU A 176 1.88 -3.41 20.07
C LEU A 176 1.36 -4.84 19.84
N GLU A 177 0.12 -5.08 20.26
CA GLU A 177 -0.57 -6.38 20.14
C GLU A 177 -1.49 -6.43 18.92
N ASN A 178 -1.47 -5.40 18.10
CA ASN A 178 -2.26 -5.29 16.89
C ASN A 178 -2.02 -6.46 15.95
N PRO A 179 -3.08 -6.94 15.31
CA PRO A 179 -2.95 -7.80 14.15
C PRO A 179 -2.16 -7.09 13.03
N VAL A 180 -1.26 -7.82 12.35
CA VAL A 180 -0.40 -7.25 11.31
C VAL A 180 -0.59 -7.96 9.98
N VAL A 181 -0.91 -7.20 8.95
CA VAL A 181 -0.92 -7.65 7.55
C VAL A 181 0.32 -7.10 6.84
N ASP A 182 1.19 -8.00 6.42
CA ASP A 182 2.35 -7.65 5.59
C ASP A 182 1.91 -7.55 4.12
N SER A 183 1.87 -6.33 3.59
CA SER A 183 1.42 -6.06 2.21
C SER A 183 2.34 -6.66 1.15
N LEU A 184 3.63 -6.89 1.45
CA LEU A 184 4.55 -7.60 0.57
C LEU A 184 4.13 -9.07 0.42
N ARG A 185 3.76 -9.72 1.52
CA ARG A 185 3.25 -11.12 1.50
C ARG A 185 1.91 -11.20 0.79
N LEU A 186 1.02 -10.23 1.05
CA LEU A 186 -0.27 -10.12 0.37
C LEU A 186 -0.08 -9.94 -1.15
N ALA A 187 0.84 -9.06 -1.56
CA ALA A 187 1.16 -8.84 -2.97
C ALA A 187 1.73 -10.10 -3.65
N ARG A 188 2.56 -10.88 -2.97
CA ARG A 188 3.04 -12.17 -3.50
C ARG A 188 1.91 -13.15 -3.78
N ARG A 189 0.86 -13.14 -2.96
CA ARG A 189 -0.32 -13.99 -3.13
C ARG A 189 -1.21 -13.52 -4.28
N GLY A 190 -1.49 -12.20 -4.37
CA GLY A 190 -2.42 -11.65 -5.37
C GLY A 190 -1.79 -11.41 -6.74
N LEU A 191 -0.48 -11.23 -6.81
CA LEU A 191 0.28 -10.93 -8.03
C LEU A 191 1.42 -11.96 -8.26
N PRO A 192 1.12 -13.27 -8.31
CA PRO A 192 2.16 -14.27 -8.48
C PRO A 192 2.94 -14.10 -9.79
N GLY A 193 4.22 -14.51 -9.77
CA GLY A 193 5.09 -14.52 -10.94
C GLY A 193 5.83 -13.20 -11.23
N LEU A 194 5.76 -12.22 -10.34
CA LEU A 194 6.61 -11.03 -10.42
C LEU A 194 8.05 -11.37 -9.97
N ARG A 195 9.02 -10.68 -10.54
CA ARG A 195 10.45 -10.84 -10.15
C ARG A 195 10.79 -10.08 -8.86
N ARG A 196 10.10 -8.97 -8.60
CA ARG A 196 10.32 -8.09 -7.43
C ARG A 196 8.98 -7.65 -6.87
N TYR A 197 8.91 -7.50 -5.55
CA TYR A 197 7.72 -7.12 -4.79
C TYR A 197 7.96 -5.91 -3.88
N GLY A 198 9.08 -5.20 -4.04
CA GLY A 198 9.26 -3.91 -3.41
C GLY A 198 8.23 -2.89 -3.93
N LEU A 199 7.94 -1.88 -3.13
CA LEU A 199 6.86 -0.93 -3.38
C LEU A 199 6.98 -0.21 -4.74
N ASP A 200 8.20 0.09 -5.20
CA ASP A 200 8.44 0.66 -6.53
C ASP A 200 8.05 -0.29 -7.67
N ALA A 201 8.43 -1.57 -7.55
CA ALA A 201 8.09 -2.57 -8.57
C ALA A 201 6.57 -2.83 -8.62
N LEU A 202 5.91 -2.86 -7.47
CA LEU A 202 4.45 -3.00 -7.40
C LEU A 202 3.75 -1.77 -7.96
N SER A 203 4.24 -0.57 -7.64
CA SER A 203 3.70 0.67 -8.18
C SER A 203 3.81 0.75 -9.71
N GLU A 204 4.92 0.29 -10.27
CA GLU A 204 5.07 0.20 -11.73
C GLU A 204 4.06 -0.76 -12.36
N VAL A 205 3.88 -1.95 -11.77
CA VAL A 205 2.95 -2.99 -12.26
C VAL A 205 1.50 -2.55 -12.15
N LEU A 206 1.14 -1.84 -11.08
CA LEU A 206 -0.21 -1.33 -10.81
C LEU A 206 -0.42 0.09 -11.34
N GLU A 207 0.57 0.65 -12.06
CA GLU A 207 0.52 2.00 -12.61
C GLU A 207 0.13 3.08 -11.58
N LEU A 208 0.65 2.95 -10.37
CA LEU A 208 0.49 3.94 -9.32
C LEU A 208 1.39 5.16 -9.57
N PRO A 209 1.08 6.32 -8.98
CA PRO A 209 1.93 7.50 -9.10
C PRO A 209 3.38 7.20 -8.69
N ARG A 210 4.32 7.73 -9.47
CA ARG A 210 5.75 7.63 -9.13
C ARG A 210 6.06 8.62 -8.01
N ARG A 211 6.95 8.21 -7.10
CA ARG A 211 7.51 9.09 -6.09
C ARG A 211 8.78 9.77 -6.57
N THR A 212 9.11 10.88 -5.97
CA THR A 212 10.38 11.61 -6.18
C THR A 212 11.43 11.25 -5.14
N CYS A 213 11.01 10.93 -3.92
CA CYS A 213 11.86 10.53 -2.79
C CYS A 213 11.11 9.55 -1.89
N HIS A 214 11.80 8.94 -0.95
CA HIS A 214 11.21 8.12 0.09
C HIS A 214 10.69 9.05 1.21
N ARG A 215 9.39 9.02 1.45
CA ARG A 215 8.72 9.75 2.51
C ARG A 215 7.64 8.83 3.11
N ALA A 216 7.67 8.69 4.42
CA ALA A 216 6.85 7.71 5.12
C ALA A 216 5.35 7.83 4.77
N LEU A 217 4.76 9.03 4.74
CA LEU A 217 3.34 9.17 4.40
C LEU A 217 3.05 8.90 2.92
N GLU A 218 3.97 9.20 2.00
CA GLU A 218 3.81 8.85 0.58
C GLU A 218 3.87 7.33 0.38
N ASP A 219 4.75 6.63 1.09
CA ASP A 219 4.86 5.17 1.03
C ASP A 219 3.67 4.48 1.73
N VAL A 220 3.10 5.08 2.77
CA VAL A 220 1.80 4.70 3.34
C VAL A 220 0.67 4.75 2.30
N GLU A 221 0.54 5.84 1.55
CA GLU A 221 -0.50 5.96 0.51
C GLU A 221 -0.29 4.96 -0.63
N ARG A 222 0.94 4.70 -1.01
CA ARG A 222 1.28 3.69 -2.03
C ARG A 222 0.99 2.27 -1.53
N THR A 223 1.35 1.98 -0.28
CA THR A 223 1.04 0.70 0.37
C THR A 223 -0.47 0.46 0.41
N LEU A 224 -1.25 1.49 0.78
CA LEU A 224 -2.71 1.42 0.74
C LEU A 224 -3.22 1.14 -0.67
N ALA A 225 -2.70 1.82 -1.68
CA ALA A 225 -3.12 1.61 -3.08
C ALA A 225 -2.79 0.18 -3.57
N VAL A 226 -1.61 -0.35 -3.21
CA VAL A 226 -1.23 -1.75 -3.49
C VAL A 226 -2.19 -2.71 -2.80
N VAL A 227 -2.47 -2.50 -1.52
CA VAL A 227 -3.38 -3.37 -0.75
C VAL A 227 -4.78 -3.34 -1.34
N HIS A 228 -5.31 -2.18 -1.70
CA HIS A 228 -6.62 -2.06 -2.37
C HIS A 228 -6.71 -2.96 -3.62
N GLU A 229 -5.77 -2.81 -4.56
CA GLU A 229 -5.81 -3.58 -5.81
C GLU A 229 -5.68 -5.09 -5.54
N VAL A 230 -4.74 -5.48 -4.65
CA VAL A 230 -4.52 -6.89 -4.33
C VAL A 230 -5.69 -7.49 -3.56
N TYR A 231 -6.28 -6.76 -2.65
CA TYR A 231 -7.47 -7.18 -1.89
C TYR A 231 -8.63 -7.51 -2.83
N TYR A 232 -8.94 -6.65 -3.79
CA TYR A 232 -10.00 -6.93 -4.77
C TYR A 232 -9.67 -8.10 -5.70
N MET A 233 -8.40 -8.29 -6.07
CA MET A 233 -7.96 -9.46 -6.85
C MET A 233 -8.21 -10.78 -6.11
N LEU A 234 -7.99 -10.79 -4.79
CA LEU A 234 -8.09 -11.99 -3.98
C LEU A 234 -9.52 -12.31 -3.53
N THR A 235 -10.35 -11.30 -3.34
CA THR A 235 -11.70 -11.48 -2.79
C THR A 235 -12.75 -11.87 -3.82
N SER A 236 -12.45 -11.75 -5.12
CA SER A 236 -13.32 -12.21 -6.23
C SER A 236 -14.79 -11.74 -6.08
N GLY A 237 -14.98 -10.45 -5.81
CA GLY A 237 -16.30 -9.84 -5.70
C GLY A 237 -17.04 -10.14 -4.38
N ARG A 238 -16.37 -10.69 -3.37
CA ARG A 238 -16.95 -10.94 -2.04
C ARG A 238 -16.26 -10.07 -1.00
N PRO A 239 -17.00 -9.24 -0.24
CA PRO A 239 -16.39 -8.51 0.86
C PRO A 239 -15.86 -9.51 1.90
N ARG A 240 -14.62 -9.31 2.32
CA ARG A 240 -13.94 -10.11 3.34
C ARG A 240 -13.09 -9.20 4.20
N THR A 241 -12.80 -9.63 5.41
CA THR A 241 -11.81 -8.96 6.25
C THR A 241 -10.40 -9.20 5.71
N LEU A 242 -9.43 -8.39 6.13
CA LEU A 242 -8.02 -8.60 5.76
C LEU A 242 -7.42 -9.92 6.29
N TRP A 243 -8.13 -10.60 7.20
CA TRP A 243 -7.73 -11.87 7.83
C TRP A 243 -8.20 -13.10 7.07
N GLU A 244 -9.29 -13.02 6.35
CA GLU A 244 -9.86 -14.10 5.53
C GLU A 244 -9.11 -14.26 4.20
#